data_b38ab2175c665c0e67cf33b80cae98ca
#
_entry.id   b38ab2175c665c0e67cf33b80cae98ca
#
_cell.length_a   1.000
_cell.length_b   1.000
_cell.length_c   1.000
_cell.angle_alpha   90.00
_cell.angle_beta   90.00
_cell.angle_gamma   90.00
#
_symmetry.space_group_name_H-M   'P 1'
#
loop_
_entity.id
_entity.type
_entity.pdbx_description
1 polymer ?
#
loop_
_entity_poly.entity_id
_entity_poly.type
_entity_poly.pdbx_seq_one_letter_code
_entity_poly.pdbx_strand_id
1 'polypeptide(L)'
;PDANITLDFALVRLSNVLDKMIVYPKKMLENLNITKGLVFSQEMMLELTKSGMQREKAYRLVQSHAKASFAKNINLIELVKKDKNITDRISEKKIDKIFTYTKHFKNVNYIFRRVFK
;
A
#
# COMPACT_ATOMS: atom_id res chain seq x y z
N PRO A 1 -25.02 -8.47 -35.51
CA PRO A 1 -26.13 -8.47 -34.57
C PRO A 1 -25.79 -9.21 -33.27
N ASP A 2 -25.25 -10.44 -33.33
CA ASP A 2 -24.99 -11.30 -32.16
C ASP A 2 -24.00 -10.70 -31.17
N ALA A 3 -22.94 -10.06 -31.67
CA ALA A 3 -21.95 -9.40 -30.84
C ALA A 3 -22.55 -8.24 -30.02
N ASN A 4 -23.45 -7.45 -30.61
CA ASN A 4 -24.12 -6.34 -29.93
C ASN A 4 -25.09 -6.86 -28.87
N ILE A 5 -25.84 -7.91 -29.17
CA ILE A 5 -26.76 -8.53 -28.20
C ILE A 5 -25.98 -9.11 -27.01
N THR A 6 -24.90 -9.81 -27.31
CA THR A 6 -24.02 -10.36 -26.25
C THR A 6 -23.40 -9.29 -25.38
N LEU A 7 -22.96 -8.18 -26.00
CA LEU A 7 -22.38 -7.06 -25.25
C LEU A 7 -23.43 -6.38 -24.36
N ASP A 8 -24.63 -6.11 -24.88
CA ASP A 8 -25.72 -5.53 -24.11
C ASP A 8 -26.06 -6.39 -22.88
N PHE A 9 -26.25 -7.69 -23.11
CA PHE A 9 -26.50 -8.65 -22.05
C PHE A 9 -25.39 -8.65 -20.98
N ALA A 10 -24.12 -8.61 -21.39
CA ALA A 10 -22.98 -8.60 -20.49
C ALA A 10 -22.93 -7.31 -19.66
N LEU A 11 -23.19 -6.14 -20.28
CA LEU A 11 -23.20 -4.85 -19.61
C LEU A 11 -24.35 -4.75 -18.59
N VAL A 12 -25.54 -5.20 -18.94
CA VAL A 12 -26.69 -5.23 -18.00
C VAL A 12 -26.37 -6.12 -16.80
N ARG A 13 -25.80 -7.30 -17.03
CA ARG A 13 -25.38 -8.19 -15.93
C ARG A 13 -24.29 -7.57 -15.03
N LEU A 14 -23.29 -6.96 -15.64
CA LEU A 14 -22.22 -6.27 -14.91
C LEU A 14 -22.79 -5.14 -14.05
N SER A 15 -23.66 -4.31 -14.62
CA SER A 15 -24.35 -3.23 -13.88
C SER A 15 -25.08 -3.78 -12.66
N ASN A 16 -25.89 -4.83 -12.84
CA ASN A 16 -26.62 -5.46 -11.73
C ASN A 16 -25.71 -6.04 -10.64
N VAL A 17 -24.53 -6.55 -10.99
CA VAL A 17 -23.53 -7.05 -10.03
C VAL A 17 -22.94 -5.89 -9.25
N LEU A 18 -22.60 -4.79 -9.91
CA LEU A 18 -22.04 -3.60 -9.26
C LEU A 18 -23.04 -2.95 -8.32
N ASP A 19 -24.30 -2.81 -8.74
CA ASP A 19 -25.37 -2.23 -7.93
C ASP A 19 -25.65 -3.03 -6.63
N LYS A 20 -25.47 -4.33 -6.69
CA LYS A 20 -25.68 -5.23 -5.54
C LYS A 20 -24.41 -5.56 -4.78
N MET A 21 -23.28 -4.95 -5.13
CA MET A 21 -22.00 -5.21 -4.50
C MET A 21 -21.99 -4.71 -3.05
N ILE A 22 -21.68 -5.61 -2.11
CA ILE A 22 -21.53 -5.27 -0.70
C ILE A 22 -20.06 -5.01 -0.42
N VAL A 23 -19.75 -3.83 0.11
CA VAL A 23 -18.39 -3.44 0.49
C VAL A 23 -18.24 -3.50 2.01
N TYR A 24 -17.19 -4.15 2.50
CA TYR A 24 -16.85 -4.24 3.92
C TYR A 24 -15.57 -3.45 4.23
N PRO A 25 -15.63 -2.11 4.41
CA PRO A 25 -14.43 -1.27 4.54
C PRO A 25 -13.53 -1.67 5.70
N LYS A 26 -14.13 -2.05 6.84
CA LYS A 26 -13.37 -2.53 8.01
C LYS A 26 -12.56 -3.78 7.69
N LYS A 27 -13.19 -4.75 7.02
CA LYS A 27 -12.53 -5.99 6.62
C LYS A 27 -11.43 -5.78 5.60
N MET A 28 -11.65 -4.86 4.66
CA MET A 28 -10.61 -4.46 3.69
C MET A 28 -9.40 -3.86 4.39
N LEU A 29 -9.61 -3.00 5.38
CA LEU A 29 -8.51 -2.40 6.16
C LEU A 29 -7.78 -3.45 7.01
N GLU A 30 -8.51 -4.37 7.64
CA GLU A 30 -7.91 -5.50 8.36
C GLU A 30 -7.01 -6.33 7.44
N ASN A 31 -7.50 -6.66 6.22
CA ASN A 31 -6.75 -7.43 5.24
C ASN A 31 -5.47 -6.70 4.79
N LEU A 32 -5.51 -5.38 4.60
CA LEU A 32 -4.30 -4.58 4.31
C LEU A 32 -3.29 -4.65 5.46
N ASN A 33 -3.76 -4.70 6.70
CA ASN A 33 -2.93 -4.71 7.89
C ASN A 33 -2.43 -6.11 8.30
N ILE A 34 -2.92 -7.19 7.67
CA ILE A 34 -2.47 -8.57 7.94
C ILE A 34 -0.94 -8.68 7.83
N THR A 35 -0.35 -8.00 6.86
CA THR A 35 1.10 -8.03 6.61
C THR A 35 1.90 -7.14 7.57
N LYS A 36 1.28 -6.55 8.58
CA LYS A 36 1.97 -5.70 9.58
C LYS A 36 2.83 -4.58 8.97
N GLY A 37 2.35 -4.00 7.87
CA GLY A 37 3.02 -2.91 7.19
C GLY A 37 4.14 -3.33 6.22
N LEU A 38 4.31 -4.61 5.93
CA LEU A 38 5.31 -5.09 4.95
C LEU A 38 5.09 -4.51 3.54
N VAL A 39 3.87 -4.11 3.20
CA VAL A 39 3.54 -3.44 1.94
C VAL A 39 4.36 -2.15 1.72
N PHE A 40 4.83 -1.52 2.79
CA PHE A 40 5.65 -0.30 2.74
C PHE A 40 7.16 -0.55 2.70
N SER A 41 7.61 -1.81 2.75
CA SER A 41 9.04 -2.16 2.81
C SER A 41 9.82 -1.66 1.60
N GLN A 42 9.25 -1.75 0.41
CA GLN A 42 9.90 -1.25 -0.81
C GLN A 42 10.12 0.26 -0.76
N GLU A 43 9.12 1.02 -0.31
CA GLU A 43 9.27 2.47 -0.22
C GLU A 43 10.28 2.87 0.85
N MET A 44 10.27 2.17 1.98
CA MET A 44 11.28 2.38 3.03
C MET A 44 12.70 2.15 2.50
N MET A 45 12.91 1.08 1.72
CA MET A 45 14.19 0.80 1.05
C MET A 45 14.58 1.92 0.09
N LEU A 46 13.63 2.41 -0.73
CA LEU A 46 13.89 3.50 -1.67
C LEU A 46 14.28 4.80 -0.96
N GLU A 47 13.61 5.13 0.14
CA GLU A 47 13.93 6.34 0.91
C GLU A 47 15.29 6.24 1.62
N LEU A 48 15.69 5.06 2.10
CA LEU A 48 17.04 4.82 2.60
C LEU A 48 18.09 4.99 1.51
N THR A 49 17.81 4.51 0.30
CA THR A 49 18.71 4.68 -0.84
C THR A 49 18.85 6.16 -1.23
N LYS A 50 17.76 6.91 -1.23
CA LYS A 50 17.77 8.37 -1.48
C LYS A 50 18.54 9.14 -0.39
N SER A 51 18.59 8.63 0.83
CA SER A 51 19.38 9.21 1.93
C SER A 51 20.88 8.91 1.84
N GLY A 52 21.34 8.26 0.74
CA GLY A 52 22.73 7.92 0.49
C GLY A 52 23.16 6.54 0.99
N MET A 53 22.23 5.70 1.44
CA MET A 53 22.55 4.30 1.76
C MET A 53 22.69 3.48 0.49
N GLN A 54 23.74 2.67 0.40
CA GLN A 54 23.91 1.73 -0.72
C GLN A 54 22.68 0.79 -0.80
N ARG A 55 22.15 0.60 -2.03
CA ARG A 55 20.91 -0.14 -2.28
C ARG A 55 20.88 -1.53 -1.62
N GLU A 56 21.96 -2.28 -1.73
CA GLU A 56 22.02 -3.61 -1.12
C GLU A 56 21.98 -3.57 0.41
N LYS A 57 22.65 -2.57 1.03
CA LYS A 57 22.59 -2.37 2.48
C LYS A 57 21.18 -2.01 2.93
N ALA A 58 20.51 -1.09 2.21
CA ALA A 58 19.13 -0.72 2.47
C ALA A 58 18.19 -1.92 2.34
N TYR A 59 18.36 -2.73 1.29
CA TYR A 59 17.59 -3.95 1.09
C TYR A 59 17.76 -4.94 2.25
N ARG A 60 19.00 -5.27 2.62
CA ARG A 60 19.29 -6.21 3.72
C ARG A 60 18.73 -5.71 5.05
N LEU A 61 18.85 -4.42 5.31
CA LEU A 61 18.36 -3.80 6.54
C LEU A 61 16.83 -3.89 6.63
N VAL A 62 16.11 -3.47 5.59
CA VAL A 62 14.64 -3.54 5.55
C VAL A 62 14.16 -4.98 5.58
N GLN A 63 14.84 -5.90 4.87
CA GLN A 63 14.51 -7.32 4.87
C GLN A 63 14.68 -7.96 6.26
N SER A 64 15.73 -7.59 7.01
CA SER A 64 15.92 -8.11 8.38
C SER A 64 14.77 -7.68 9.30
N HIS A 65 14.34 -6.41 9.21
CA HIS A 65 13.18 -5.92 9.96
C HIS A 65 11.87 -6.56 9.50
N ALA A 66 11.70 -6.78 8.19
CA ALA A 66 10.54 -7.47 7.65
C ALA A 66 10.41 -8.91 8.19
N LYS A 67 11.52 -9.66 8.20
CA LYS A 67 11.57 -11.00 8.81
C LYS A 67 11.26 -10.97 10.30
N ALA A 68 11.84 -10.01 11.04
CA ALA A 68 11.58 -9.85 12.46
C ALA A 68 10.13 -9.44 12.76
N SER A 69 9.55 -8.56 11.94
CA SER A 69 8.15 -8.16 12.01
C SER A 69 7.22 -9.37 11.88
N PHE A 70 7.46 -10.20 10.89
CA PHE A 70 6.68 -11.41 10.65
C PHE A 70 6.85 -12.44 11.80
N ALA A 71 8.08 -12.73 12.19
CA ALA A 71 8.38 -13.72 13.23
C ALA A 71 7.83 -13.33 14.62
N LYS A 72 7.88 -12.04 14.94
CA LYS A 72 7.45 -11.52 16.26
C LYS A 72 6.02 -10.98 16.26
N ASN A 73 5.33 -10.99 15.12
CA ASN A 73 4.00 -10.41 14.94
C ASN A 73 3.91 -8.93 15.37
N ILE A 74 4.98 -8.15 15.13
CA ILE A 74 5.10 -6.72 15.45
C ILE A 74 5.01 -5.91 14.16
N ASN A 75 4.44 -4.70 14.22
CA ASN A 75 4.39 -3.83 13.05
C ASN A 75 5.79 -3.42 12.59
N LEU A 76 6.02 -3.43 11.28
CA LEU A 76 7.32 -3.07 10.69
C LEU A 76 7.74 -1.64 11.06
N ILE A 77 6.80 -0.70 11.14
CA ILE A 77 7.07 0.69 11.53
C ILE A 77 7.71 0.80 12.92
N GLU A 78 7.30 -0.04 13.86
CA GLU A 78 7.86 -0.02 15.23
C GLU A 78 9.32 -0.46 15.26
N LEU A 79 9.66 -1.45 14.43
CA LEU A 79 11.04 -1.94 14.32
C LEU A 79 11.92 -0.92 13.59
N VAL A 80 11.40 -0.32 12.54
CA VAL A 80 12.09 0.72 11.76
C VAL A 80 12.39 1.96 12.63
N LYS A 81 11.45 2.42 13.45
CA LYS A 81 11.63 3.57 14.34
C LYS A 81 12.64 3.33 15.47
N LYS A 82 12.87 2.08 15.84
CA LYS A 82 13.85 1.72 16.88
C LYS A 82 15.29 1.57 16.36
N ASP A 83 15.47 1.51 15.06
CA ASP A 83 16.80 1.30 14.47
C ASP A 83 17.50 2.63 14.15
N LYS A 84 18.59 2.90 14.85
CA LYS A 84 19.42 4.09 14.65
C LYS A 84 19.99 4.20 13.24
N ASN A 85 20.33 3.08 12.58
CA ASN A 85 20.80 3.12 11.20
C ASN A 85 19.75 3.72 10.23
N ILE A 86 18.49 3.69 10.61
CA ILE A 86 17.36 4.27 9.87
C ILE A 86 17.05 5.68 10.35
N THR A 87 16.88 5.87 11.67
CA THR A 87 16.43 7.13 12.26
C THR A 87 17.46 8.24 12.14
N ASP A 88 18.76 7.93 12.09
CA ASP A 88 19.82 8.89 11.83
C ASP A 88 19.81 9.43 10.39
N ARG A 89 19.12 8.76 9.48
CA ARG A 89 19.04 9.11 8.05
C ARG A 89 17.68 9.64 7.64
N ILE A 90 16.62 9.16 8.27
CA ILE A 90 15.24 9.48 7.91
C ILE A 90 14.50 9.89 9.18
N SER A 91 13.96 11.11 9.20
CA SER A 91 13.20 11.60 10.34
C SER A 91 11.93 10.77 10.60
N GLU A 92 11.52 10.67 11.85
CA GLU A 92 10.30 9.94 12.23
C GLU A 92 9.06 10.41 11.47
N LYS A 93 8.91 11.73 11.29
CA LYS A 93 7.82 12.31 10.50
C LYS A 93 7.78 11.78 9.06
N LYS A 94 8.96 11.52 8.47
CA LYS A 94 9.06 10.97 7.12
C LYS A 94 8.75 9.48 7.12
N ILE A 95 9.17 8.74 8.16
CA ILE A 95 8.79 7.34 8.35
C ILE A 95 7.26 7.22 8.45
N ASP A 96 6.59 8.05 9.27
CA ASP A 96 5.14 8.04 9.39
C ASP A 96 4.43 8.30 8.05
N LYS A 97 4.98 9.21 7.22
CA LYS A 97 4.44 9.44 5.86
C LYS A 97 4.61 8.25 4.93
N ILE A 98 5.67 7.45 5.08
CA ILE A 98 5.88 6.24 4.29
C ILE A 98 4.81 5.20 4.64
N PHE A 99 4.55 5.01 5.94
CA PHE A 99 3.61 4.01 6.45
C PHE A 99 2.15 4.47 6.45
N THR A 100 1.75 5.21 5.40
CA THR A 100 0.35 5.63 5.21
C THR A 100 -0.15 5.30 3.82
N TYR A 101 -1.43 4.94 3.73
CA TYR A 101 -2.11 4.65 2.46
C TYR A 101 -2.55 5.92 1.71
N THR A 102 -2.63 7.08 2.38
CA THR A 102 -3.22 8.32 1.82
C THR A 102 -2.56 8.78 0.52
N LYS A 103 -1.26 8.56 0.38
CA LYS A 103 -0.51 8.90 -0.85
C LYS A 103 -1.00 8.15 -2.09
N HIS A 104 -1.51 6.93 -1.92
CA HIS A 104 -2.04 6.13 -3.03
C HIS A 104 -3.38 6.66 -3.54
N PHE A 105 -4.09 7.45 -2.74
CA PHE A 105 -5.37 8.06 -3.11
C PHE A 105 -5.24 9.47 -3.71
N LYS A 106 -4.02 9.98 -3.85
CA LYS A 106 -3.76 11.36 -4.32
C LYS A 106 -4.50 11.72 -5.62
N ASN A 107 -4.59 10.79 -6.56
CA ASN A 107 -5.15 11.03 -7.87
C ASN A 107 -6.60 10.50 -8.02
N VAL A 108 -7.17 9.86 -7.01
CA VAL A 108 -8.50 9.26 -7.08
C VAL A 108 -9.56 10.29 -7.45
N ASN A 109 -9.60 11.42 -6.72
CA ASN A 109 -10.57 12.48 -6.99
C ASN A 109 -10.40 13.10 -8.38
N TYR A 110 -9.16 13.23 -8.88
CA TYR A 110 -8.90 13.71 -10.23
C TYR A 110 -9.46 12.74 -11.28
N ILE A 111 -9.23 11.44 -11.11
CA ILE A 111 -9.73 10.40 -12.03
C ILE A 111 -11.26 10.41 -12.04
N PHE A 112 -11.88 10.42 -10.86
CA PHE A 112 -13.35 10.45 -10.75
C PHE A 112 -13.96 11.68 -11.42
N ARG A 113 -13.43 12.89 -11.18
CA ARG A 113 -13.91 14.12 -11.84
C ARG A 113 -13.73 14.11 -13.34
N ARG A 114 -12.77 13.36 -13.87
CA ARG A 114 -12.56 13.24 -15.31
C ARG A 114 -13.56 12.31 -15.97
N VAL A 115 -14.00 11.28 -15.27
CA VAL A 115 -14.90 10.24 -15.80
C VAL A 115 -16.37 10.59 -15.55
N PHE A 116 -16.66 11.06 -14.35
CA PHE A 116 -18.03 11.41 -13.92
C PHE A 116 -18.17 12.93 -13.87
N LYS A 117 -18.37 13.52 -15.06
CA LYS A 117 -18.70 14.94 -15.21
C LYS A 117 -20.18 15.18 -14.99
#